data_930d9ac87b1468b63992749b5bf9f22a
#
_entry.id   930d9ac87b1468b63992749b5bf9f22a
#
_cell.length_a   1.000
_cell.length_b   1.000
_cell.length_c   1.000
_cell.angle_alpha   90.00
_cell.angle_beta   90.00
_cell.angle_gamma   90.00
#
_symmetry.space_group_name_H-M   'P 1'
#
loop_
_entity.id
_entity.type
_entity.pdbx_description
1 polymer ?
#
loop_
_entity_poly.entity_id
_entity_poly.type
_entity_poly.pdbx_seq_one_letter_code
_entity_poly.pdbx_strand_id
1 'polypeptide(L)'
;VTPLYARHKRTTLAIATAVAAGALLTTGLTAGAASAQTPAEAGRSTLAAAPLQLSAAARTTLIKQQQAGAPDTAREIGLGAKEKLVVKDVVKDADGTVHTRYERTYDGLPVLGGDLVVHESKSGATEGVSKATNKTIKVASLTPKITVAKAETQALSAAKAAGSDKTAADGARKVVWAGSGTPVLAYETIVGGFQDDGTPNQLHVITDAATGNKLFEYQGIENATGTGKSLYSGTVSLETTLSGSTYQLTDGTRGGHKTYNKAHGTSSSAGTLFTDADNVWGTGAASSSTTDQTAAVDAAYGAAETWDFYKSTFGRSGIKNNGVAAYSRVHYGNAYVNAFWDDSCFCMTYGDGESNTHPLTSLDVAGHEMSHGVTSNTAGLNYSGESGGLNEATSDLGHLRHGCRVLRGQLQRRR
;
A
#
# COMPACT_ATOMS: atom_id res chain seq x y z
N VAL A 1 -27.73 29.63 -17.40
CA VAL A 1 -27.67 29.52 -15.95
C VAL A 1 -26.68 28.40 -15.65
N THR A 2 -25.46 28.74 -15.28
CA THR A 2 -24.36 27.84 -15.03
C THR A 2 -24.31 27.51 -13.52
N PRO A 3 -24.22 26.26 -13.11
CA PRO A 3 -23.99 25.96 -11.68
C PRO A 3 -22.50 26.09 -11.34
N LEU A 4 -22.22 26.91 -10.33
CA LEU A 4 -20.94 27.08 -9.68
C LEU A 4 -20.55 25.79 -8.93
N TYR A 5 -19.43 25.18 -9.32
CA TYR A 5 -18.77 24.09 -8.60
C TYR A 5 -18.03 24.69 -7.41
N ALA A 6 -18.55 24.50 -6.21
CA ALA A 6 -17.85 24.84 -4.98
C ALA A 6 -16.78 23.77 -4.70
N ARG A 7 -15.51 24.11 -4.94
CA ARG A 7 -14.35 23.32 -4.49
C ARG A 7 -14.25 23.37 -2.95
N HIS A 8 -14.66 22.32 -2.29
CA HIS A 8 -14.29 22.09 -0.90
C HIS A 8 -12.83 21.67 -0.83
N LYS A 9 -11.98 22.55 -0.30
CA LYS A 9 -10.63 22.18 0.11
C LYS A 9 -10.74 21.27 1.33
N ARG A 10 -10.50 19.98 1.12
CA ARG A 10 -10.31 19.01 2.22
C ARG A 10 -8.94 19.27 2.84
N THR A 11 -8.91 19.69 4.08
CA THR A 11 -7.68 19.77 4.89
C THR A 11 -7.41 18.35 5.39
N THR A 12 -6.61 17.60 4.65
CA THR A 12 -6.07 16.32 5.11
C THR A 12 -5.00 16.64 6.15
N LEU A 13 -5.30 16.38 7.41
CA LEU A 13 -4.29 16.43 8.47
C LEU A 13 -3.50 15.11 8.38
N ALA A 14 -2.48 15.11 7.53
CA ALA A 14 -1.49 14.04 7.49
C ALA A 14 -0.70 14.12 8.80
N ILE A 15 -0.81 13.11 9.65
CA ILE A 15 0.16 12.87 10.72
C ILE A 15 1.38 12.28 9.99
N ALA A 16 2.21 13.19 9.46
CA ALA A 16 3.49 12.83 8.87
C ALA A 16 4.40 12.29 9.97
N THR A 17 4.69 11.02 9.95
CA THR A 17 5.89 10.48 10.54
C THR A 17 7.05 10.98 9.67
N ALA A 18 7.63 12.12 10.04
CA ALA A 18 8.78 12.66 9.33
C ALA A 18 9.99 11.77 9.57
N VAL A 19 10.25 10.86 8.65
CA VAL A 19 11.59 10.34 8.40
C VAL A 19 12.24 11.35 7.48
N ALA A 20 13.08 12.23 8.00
CA ALA A 20 13.82 13.21 7.23
C ALA A 20 14.91 12.50 6.41
N ALA A 21 14.61 12.17 5.16
CA ALA A 21 15.62 11.88 4.16
C ALA A 21 15.98 13.21 3.47
N GLY A 22 17.14 13.79 3.81
CA GLY A 22 17.65 15.00 3.20
C GLY A 22 18.13 14.74 1.78
N ALA A 23 17.44 15.29 0.78
CA ALA A 23 17.93 15.41 -0.59
C ALA A 23 18.61 16.76 -0.76
N LEU A 24 19.93 16.77 -1.01
CA LEU A 24 20.69 17.94 -1.40
C LEU A 24 20.40 18.31 -2.86
N LEU A 25 19.78 19.45 -3.07
CA LEU A 25 19.77 20.16 -4.36
C LEU A 25 20.89 21.20 -4.37
N THR A 26 21.91 20.97 -5.17
CA THR A 26 22.96 21.97 -5.50
C THR A 26 22.47 22.88 -6.62
N THR A 27 22.22 24.14 -6.32
CA THR A 27 22.21 25.20 -7.34
C THR A 27 23.33 26.19 -6.99
N GLY A 28 24.31 26.28 -7.89
CA GLY A 28 25.39 27.25 -7.79
C GLY A 28 24.92 28.67 -8.08
N LEU A 29 25.39 29.61 -7.29
CA LEU A 29 25.47 31.05 -7.64
C LEU A 29 26.75 31.64 -7.07
N THR A 30 27.41 32.39 -7.92
CA THR A 30 28.74 32.97 -7.75
C THR A 30 28.74 34.27 -6.94
N ALA A 31 29.79 34.39 -6.12
CA ALA A 31 30.58 35.56 -5.76
C ALA A 31 29.97 36.85 -5.23
N GLY A 32 30.36 37.16 -3.99
CA GLY A 32 30.36 38.51 -3.41
C GLY A 32 31.12 38.47 -2.10
N ALA A 33 32.38 38.94 -2.12
CA ALA A 33 33.21 39.00 -0.92
C ALA A 33 32.75 40.11 0.04
N ALA A 34 32.39 39.71 1.26
CA ALA A 34 32.30 40.63 2.40
C ALA A 34 32.88 39.92 3.61
N SER A 35 33.94 40.51 4.17
CA SER A 35 34.59 40.08 5.40
C SER A 35 33.60 40.19 6.56
N ALA A 36 33.33 39.09 7.24
CA ALA A 36 32.58 39.08 8.50
C ALA A 36 33.30 38.22 9.53
N GLN A 37 33.36 38.81 10.71
CA GLN A 37 33.96 38.33 11.96
C GLN A 37 33.44 36.91 12.33
N THR A 38 34.33 36.12 12.90
CA THR A 38 34.04 34.82 13.49
C THR A 38 33.01 34.92 14.61
N PRO A 39 31.85 34.25 14.50
CA PRO A 39 31.05 33.91 15.68
C PRO A 39 31.54 32.60 16.28
N ALA A 40 31.49 32.59 17.61
CA ALA A 40 31.80 31.46 18.46
C ALA A 40 31.05 30.17 18.05
N GLU A 41 31.65 29.03 18.36
CA GLU A 41 31.17 27.66 18.15
C GLU A 41 29.69 27.49 18.51
N ALA A 42 28.82 27.55 17.51
CA ALA A 42 27.49 26.98 17.57
C ALA A 42 27.62 25.48 17.30
N GLY A 43 27.08 24.67 18.22
CA GLY A 43 27.23 23.24 18.27
C GLY A 43 27.09 22.53 16.92
N ARG A 44 28.02 21.66 16.62
CA ARG A 44 27.96 20.70 15.52
C ARG A 44 26.66 19.90 15.66
N SER A 45 25.68 20.20 14.83
CA SER A 45 24.61 19.26 14.54
C SER A 45 25.29 18.04 13.89
N THR A 46 25.50 16.99 14.66
CA THR A 46 25.92 15.69 14.11
C THR A 46 24.79 15.24 13.21
N LEU A 47 25.04 15.20 11.90
CA LEU A 47 24.13 14.54 10.97
C LEU A 47 23.88 13.13 11.51
N ALA A 48 22.62 12.75 11.66
CA ALA A 48 22.25 11.40 12.06
C ALA A 48 22.91 10.39 11.11
N ALA A 49 23.46 9.30 11.66
CA ALA A 49 24.07 8.26 10.85
C ALA A 49 23.02 7.62 9.93
N ALA A 50 23.45 7.20 8.74
CA ALA A 50 22.53 6.58 7.78
C ALA A 50 22.07 5.19 8.26
N PRO A 51 20.81 4.80 8.01
CA PRO A 51 20.30 3.46 8.33
C PRO A 51 21.06 2.35 7.61
N LEU A 52 21.35 1.26 8.32
CA LEU A 52 21.91 0.05 7.74
C LEU A 52 20.81 -0.78 7.07
N GLN A 53 21.13 -1.34 5.90
CA GLN A 53 20.28 -2.35 5.25
C GLN A 53 20.46 -3.69 5.98
N LEU A 54 19.53 -4.01 6.87
CA LEU A 54 19.52 -5.29 7.57
C LEU A 54 18.89 -6.38 6.70
N SER A 55 19.47 -7.60 6.70
CA SER A 55 18.77 -8.75 6.15
C SER A 55 17.50 -9.04 6.96
N ALA A 56 16.48 -9.68 6.36
CA ALA A 56 15.24 -10.05 7.04
C ALA A 56 15.49 -10.88 8.31
N ALA A 57 16.47 -11.79 8.28
CA ALA A 57 16.87 -12.60 9.43
C ALA A 57 17.49 -11.74 10.55
N ALA A 58 18.38 -10.82 10.21
CA ALA A 58 19.02 -9.90 11.17
C ALA A 58 17.97 -8.98 11.81
N ARG A 59 17.03 -8.41 11.02
CA ARG A 59 15.94 -7.58 11.52
C ARG A 59 15.03 -8.37 12.47
N THR A 60 14.63 -9.60 12.09
CA THR A 60 13.82 -10.48 12.96
C THR A 60 14.51 -10.78 14.28
N THR A 61 15.82 -11.04 14.25
CA THR A 61 16.62 -11.29 15.46
C THR A 61 16.62 -10.07 16.37
N LEU A 62 16.85 -8.89 15.81
CA LEU A 62 16.87 -7.64 16.57
C LEU A 62 15.49 -7.32 17.17
N ILE A 63 14.40 -7.52 16.42
CA ILE A 63 13.02 -7.40 16.92
C ILE A 63 12.80 -8.31 18.15
N LYS A 64 13.25 -9.56 18.09
CA LYS A 64 13.12 -10.50 19.23
C LYS A 64 13.94 -10.04 20.44
N GLN A 65 15.15 -9.50 20.24
CA GLN A 65 15.98 -8.95 21.32
C GLN A 65 15.29 -7.76 21.98
N GLN A 66 14.83 -6.79 21.20
CA GLN A 66 14.12 -5.62 21.70
C GLN A 66 12.81 -5.99 22.40
N GLN A 67 12.07 -7.00 21.89
CA GLN A 67 10.86 -7.49 22.57
C GLN A 67 11.17 -8.14 23.92
N ALA A 68 12.27 -8.86 24.03
CA ALA A 68 12.69 -9.43 25.30
C ALA A 68 13.05 -8.35 26.36
N GLY A 69 13.66 -7.24 25.93
CA GLY A 69 14.00 -6.08 26.76
C GLY A 69 12.81 -5.13 27.03
N ALA A 70 11.70 -5.26 26.32
CA ALA A 70 10.57 -4.32 26.38
C ALA A 70 10.00 -4.04 27.79
N PRO A 71 9.96 -4.99 28.73
CA PRO A 71 9.52 -4.69 30.12
C PRO A 71 10.48 -3.76 30.86
N ASP A 72 11.78 -3.86 30.61
CA ASP A 72 12.81 -3.02 31.22
C ASP A 72 12.76 -1.61 30.64
N THR A 73 12.70 -1.54 29.30
CA THR A 73 12.48 -0.29 28.56
C THR A 73 11.23 0.44 29.05
N ALA A 74 10.11 -0.26 29.21
CA ALA A 74 8.86 0.35 29.72
C ALA A 74 9.03 1.01 31.10
N ARG A 75 9.78 0.36 32.01
CA ARG A 75 10.10 0.89 33.36
C ARG A 75 11.03 2.09 33.25
N GLU A 76 12.07 2.01 32.44
CA GLU A 76 13.07 3.06 32.24
C GLU A 76 12.42 4.36 31.72
N ILE A 77 11.52 4.26 30.73
CA ILE A 77 10.83 5.42 30.15
C ILE A 77 9.58 5.87 30.97
N GLY A 78 9.36 5.27 32.12
CA GLY A 78 8.34 5.67 33.11
C GLY A 78 6.90 5.32 32.71
N LEU A 79 6.66 4.22 32.01
CA LEU A 79 5.29 3.76 31.72
C LEU A 79 4.61 3.20 32.98
N GLY A 80 3.27 3.32 33.02
CA GLY A 80 2.46 2.82 34.11
C GLY A 80 2.40 1.27 34.17
N ALA A 81 2.15 0.70 35.33
CA ALA A 81 2.13 -0.74 35.57
C ALA A 81 1.13 -1.53 34.68
N LYS A 82 0.10 -0.88 34.15
CA LYS A 82 -0.88 -1.45 33.21
C LYS A 82 -0.44 -1.39 31.76
N GLU A 83 0.65 -0.68 31.45
CA GLU A 83 1.14 -0.49 30.11
C GLU A 83 2.22 -1.52 29.79
N LYS A 84 2.22 -2.01 28.55
CA LYS A 84 3.27 -2.87 27.99
C LYS A 84 3.66 -2.38 26.62
N LEU A 85 4.90 -2.64 26.23
CA LEU A 85 5.46 -2.35 24.92
C LEU A 85 5.46 -3.60 24.04
N VAL A 86 5.05 -3.43 22.79
CA VAL A 86 5.09 -4.46 21.74
C VAL A 86 5.93 -3.92 20.59
N VAL A 87 7.05 -4.56 20.28
CA VAL A 87 7.93 -4.13 19.19
C VAL A 87 7.24 -4.33 17.85
N LYS A 88 7.18 -3.29 17.05
CA LYS A 88 6.65 -3.32 15.68
C LYS A 88 7.73 -3.29 14.65
N ASP A 89 8.79 -2.54 14.90
CA ASP A 89 9.88 -2.39 13.97
C ASP A 89 11.17 -1.95 14.65
N VAL A 90 12.30 -2.17 13.96
CA VAL A 90 13.63 -1.70 14.37
C VAL A 90 14.38 -1.15 13.18
N VAL A 91 15.07 -0.06 13.39
CA VAL A 91 16.07 0.51 12.47
C VAL A 91 17.39 0.58 13.22
N LYS A 92 18.48 0.20 12.59
CA LYS A 92 19.84 0.31 13.12
C LYS A 92 20.67 1.19 12.22
N ASP A 93 21.30 2.18 12.77
CA ASP A 93 22.18 3.10 12.04
C ASP A 93 23.61 2.59 11.93
N ALA A 94 24.38 3.18 11.03
CA ALA A 94 25.78 2.79 10.76
C ALA A 94 26.71 3.01 11.97
N ASP A 95 26.39 3.93 12.87
CA ASP A 95 27.12 4.16 14.13
C ASP A 95 26.75 3.15 15.23
N GLY A 96 25.75 2.33 14.99
CA GLY A 96 25.24 1.31 15.89
C GLY A 96 24.06 1.72 16.74
N THR A 97 23.57 2.96 16.61
CA THR A 97 22.33 3.42 17.24
C THR A 97 21.14 2.57 16.77
N VAL A 98 20.23 2.22 17.68
CA VAL A 98 19.05 1.42 17.40
C VAL A 98 17.80 2.23 17.71
N HIS A 99 16.91 2.31 16.75
CA HIS A 99 15.60 2.96 16.87
C HIS A 99 14.54 1.89 16.88
N THR A 100 13.88 1.68 18.02
CA THR A 100 12.85 0.66 18.17
C THR A 100 11.48 1.30 18.25
N ARG A 101 10.62 1.01 17.27
CA ARG A 101 9.22 1.42 17.29
C ARG A 101 8.39 0.44 18.10
N TYR A 102 7.66 0.97 19.06
CA TYR A 102 6.75 0.21 19.91
C TYR A 102 5.31 0.68 19.73
N GLU A 103 4.39 -0.28 19.68
CA GLU A 103 3.01 -0.07 20.06
C GLU A 103 2.87 -0.25 21.57
N ARG A 104 1.92 0.47 22.16
CA ARG A 104 1.58 0.33 23.58
C ARG A 104 0.32 -0.50 23.75
N THR A 105 0.24 -1.28 24.80
CA THR A 105 -1.02 -1.83 25.29
C THR A 105 -1.30 -1.32 26.69
N TYR A 106 -2.57 -1.21 27.04
CA TYR A 106 -3.03 -0.84 28.38
C TYR A 106 -4.03 -1.89 28.86
N ASP A 107 -3.68 -2.58 29.93
CA ASP A 107 -4.49 -3.70 30.49
C ASP A 107 -4.85 -4.76 29.41
N GLY A 108 -3.92 -5.02 28.49
CA GLY A 108 -4.06 -5.95 27.35
C GLY A 108 -4.75 -5.38 26.11
N LEU A 109 -5.31 -4.17 26.15
CA LEU A 109 -5.93 -3.51 24.98
C LEU A 109 -4.90 -2.69 24.21
N PRO A 110 -4.91 -2.70 22.86
CA PRO A 110 -4.07 -1.81 22.06
C PRO A 110 -4.36 -0.34 22.37
N VAL A 111 -3.32 0.49 22.40
CA VAL A 111 -3.43 1.94 22.59
C VAL A 111 -3.18 2.64 21.25
N LEU A 112 -4.24 3.04 20.58
CA LEU A 112 -4.15 3.79 19.33
C LEU A 112 -3.80 5.25 19.59
N GLY A 113 -2.81 5.77 18.85
CA GLY A 113 -2.23 7.09 19.09
C GLY A 113 -1.30 7.13 20.30
N GLY A 114 -0.84 5.95 20.76
CA GLY A 114 0.09 5.81 21.88
C GLY A 114 1.49 5.32 21.47
N ASP A 115 1.76 5.17 20.21
CA ASP A 115 3.03 4.68 19.66
C ASP A 115 4.21 5.52 20.14
N LEU A 116 5.37 4.88 20.25
CA LEU A 116 6.61 5.57 20.58
C LEU A 116 7.81 4.90 19.90
N VAL A 117 8.89 5.68 19.77
CA VAL A 117 10.19 5.18 19.31
C VAL A 117 11.21 5.44 20.40
N VAL A 118 11.91 4.40 20.84
CA VAL A 118 13.04 4.51 21.77
C VAL A 118 14.31 4.52 20.93
N HIS A 119 15.19 5.48 21.23
CA HIS A 119 16.49 5.63 20.60
C HIS A 119 17.55 5.15 21.59
N GLU A 120 18.30 4.12 21.22
CA GLU A 120 19.33 3.49 22.05
C GLU A 120 20.70 3.64 21.39
N SER A 121 21.70 4.02 22.15
CA SER A 121 23.10 4.04 21.69
C SER A 121 23.59 2.63 21.34
N LYS A 122 24.75 2.55 20.72
CA LYS A 122 25.44 1.27 20.46
C LYS A 122 25.70 0.44 21.73
N SER A 123 25.80 1.08 22.89
CA SER A 123 25.96 0.41 24.20
C SER A 123 24.64 -0.08 24.80
N GLY A 124 23.50 0.23 24.18
CA GLY A 124 22.14 -0.10 24.69
C GLY A 124 21.58 0.90 25.70
N ALA A 125 22.24 2.06 25.90
CA ALA A 125 21.70 3.11 26.76
C ALA A 125 20.63 3.92 26.01
N THR A 126 19.50 4.20 26.67
CA THR A 126 18.43 5.04 26.10
C THR A 126 18.91 6.49 25.97
N GLU A 127 18.95 7.01 24.74
CA GLU A 127 19.32 8.38 24.41
C GLU A 127 18.13 9.32 24.30
N GLY A 128 16.94 8.77 24.04
CA GLY A 128 15.72 9.54 23.89
C GLY A 128 14.51 8.71 23.55
N VAL A 129 13.32 9.35 23.66
CA VAL A 129 12.06 8.71 23.31
C VAL A 129 11.19 9.70 22.54
N SER A 130 10.85 9.35 21.31
CA SER A 130 9.83 10.07 20.51
C SER A 130 8.47 9.45 20.77
N LYS A 131 7.50 10.23 21.24
CA LYS A 131 6.17 9.76 21.65
C LYS A 131 5.08 10.39 20.79
N ALA A 132 4.12 9.59 20.30
CA ALA A 132 2.92 10.10 19.63
C ALA A 132 2.04 10.93 20.60
N THR A 133 2.05 10.59 21.88
CA THR A 133 1.42 11.38 22.93
C THR A 133 2.27 11.44 24.19
N ASN A 134 2.36 12.63 24.81
CA ASN A 134 3.00 12.82 26.12
C ASN A 134 2.03 12.58 27.29
N LYS A 135 0.79 12.20 27.02
CA LYS A 135 -0.21 11.95 28.06
C LYS A 135 0.04 10.63 28.75
N THR A 136 -0.19 10.60 30.05
CA THR A 136 -0.27 9.36 30.82
C THR A 136 -1.51 8.58 30.37
N ILE A 137 -1.33 7.30 30.00
CA ILE A 137 -2.45 6.45 29.63
C ILE A 137 -3.17 6.00 30.90
N LYS A 138 -4.30 6.62 31.17
CA LYS A 138 -5.18 6.29 32.29
C LYS A 138 -6.63 6.35 31.79
N VAL A 139 -7.30 5.20 31.81
CA VAL A 139 -8.69 5.06 31.35
C VAL A 139 -9.61 4.90 32.55
N ALA A 140 -10.67 5.70 32.61
CA ALA A 140 -11.59 5.71 33.75
C ALA A 140 -12.37 4.39 33.91
N SER A 141 -12.69 3.74 32.79
CA SER A 141 -13.38 2.43 32.78
C SER A 141 -13.03 1.65 31.53
N LEU A 142 -12.81 0.36 31.65
CA LEU A 142 -12.62 -0.60 30.55
C LEU A 142 -13.90 -1.39 30.22
N THR A 143 -15.02 -0.98 30.84
CA THR A 143 -16.35 -1.54 30.55
C THR A 143 -17.08 -0.64 29.58
N PRO A 144 -17.41 -1.09 28.36
CA PRO A 144 -18.14 -0.29 27.40
C PRO A 144 -19.60 -0.08 27.84
N LYS A 145 -20.17 1.07 27.49
CA LYS A 145 -21.60 1.39 27.65
C LYS A 145 -22.42 1.16 26.39
N ILE A 146 -21.76 1.07 25.23
CA ILE A 146 -22.42 0.72 23.96
C ILE A 146 -22.03 -0.71 23.55
N THR A 147 -22.88 -1.30 22.73
CA THR A 147 -22.61 -2.63 22.14
C THR A 147 -21.67 -2.55 20.94
N VAL A 148 -21.05 -3.68 20.58
CA VAL A 148 -20.29 -3.84 19.31
C VAL A 148 -21.14 -3.44 18.12
N ALA A 149 -22.38 -3.94 18.01
CA ALA A 149 -23.29 -3.62 16.91
C ALA A 149 -23.58 -2.12 16.76
N LYS A 150 -23.62 -1.37 17.87
CA LYS A 150 -23.78 0.08 17.81
C LYS A 150 -22.53 0.76 17.28
N ALA A 151 -21.34 0.29 17.64
CA ALA A 151 -20.08 0.80 17.10
C ALA A 151 -19.95 0.52 15.60
N GLU A 152 -20.33 -0.68 15.13
CA GLU A 152 -20.39 -1.05 13.71
C GLU A 152 -21.37 -0.17 12.93
N THR A 153 -22.56 0.06 13.47
CA THR A 153 -23.55 0.97 12.86
C THR A 153 -23.00 2.39 12.70
N GLN A 154 -22.31 2.88 13.73
CA GLN A 154 -21.63 4.21 13.69
C GLN A 154 -20.55 4.23 12.61
N ALA A 155 -19.74 3.17 12.51
CA ALA A 155 -18.67 3.07 11.54
C ALA A 155 -19.20 3.02 10.08
N LEU A 156 -20.27 2.25 9.83
CA LEU A 156 -20.93 2.22 8.53
C LEU A 156 -21.52 3.59 8.16
N SER A 157 -22.07 4.32 9.13
CA SER A 157 -22.59 5.68 8.92
C SER A 157 -21.45 6.64 8.57
N ALA A 158 -20.28 6.52 9.22
CA ALA A 158 -19.09 7.31 8.93
C ALA A 158 -18.56 7.02 7.52
N ALA A 159 -18.46 5.73 7.13
CA ALA A 159 -18.04 5.34 5.81
C ALA A 159 -18.96 5.89 4.70
N LYS A 160 -20.27 5.81 4.91
CA LYS A 160 -21.26 6.41 3.99
C LYS A 160 -21.08 7.93 3.88
N ALA A 161 -20.85 8.61 4.99
CA ALA A 161 -20.60 10.06 5.01
C ALA A 161 -19.29 10.44 4.30
N ALA A 162 -18.30 9.52 4.29
CA ALA A 162 -17.05 9.66 3.55
C ALA A 162 -17.16 9.32 2.05
N GLY A 163 -18.37 8.96 1.55
CA GLY A 163 -18.60 8.63 0.15
C GLY A 163 -18.33 7.16 -0.19
N SER A 164 -18.11 6.27 0.81
CA SER A 164 -17.86 4.86 0.56
C SER A 164 -19.11 4.12 0.09
N ASP A 165 -18.95 3.17 -0.84
CA ASP A 165 -20.01 2.32 -1.40
C ASP A 165 -19.77 0.83 -1.08
N LYS A 166 -20.82 0.01 -1.15
CA LYS A 166 -20.80 -1.45 -0.88
C LYS A 166 -20.11 -1.78 0.45
N THR A 167 -20.34 -0.96 1.47
CA THR A 167 -19.65 -1.02 2.76
C THR A 167 -20.10 -2.21 3.60
N ALA A 168 -19.13 -2.86 4.25
CA ALA A 168 -19.33 -3.89 5.26
C ALA A 168 -18.39 -3.66 6.43
N ALA A 169 -18.88 -3.81 7.66
CA ALA A 169 -18.02 -3.75 8.86
C ALA A 169 -17.41 -5.13 9.11
N ASP A 170 -16.11 -5.18 9.38
CA ASP A 170 -15.35 -6.39 9.73
C ASP A 170 -15.17 -6.50 11.26
N GLY A 171 -16.30 -6.44 11.98
CA GLY A 171 -16.33 -6.47 13.43
C GLY A 171 -15.77 -5.20 14.09
N ALA A 172 -15.98 -5.08 15.39
CA ALA A 172 -15.43 -4.00 16.21
C ALA A 172 -14.62 -4.56 17.39
N ARG A 173 -13.37 -4.14 17.53
CA ARG A 173 -12.48 -4.54 18.65
C ARG A 173 -12.34 -3.41 19.67
N LYS A 174 -12.18 -3.79 20.94
CA LYS A 174 -11.88 -2.80 21.99
C LYS A 174 -10.44 -2.31 21.89
N VAL A 175 -10.26 -1.01 22.04
CA VAL A 175 -8.98 -0.31 22.06
C VAL A 175 -9.01 0.81 23.09
N VAL A 176 -7.85 1.34 23.44
CA VAL A 176 -7.72 2.63 24.12
C VAL A 176 -7.37 3.69 23.07
N TRP A 177 -8.17 4.73 22.97
CA TRP A 177 -7.87 5.87 22.10
C TRP A 177 -7.12 6.93 22.88
N ALA A 178 -5.91 7.27 22.43
CA ALA A 178 -5.03 8.27 23.04
C ALA A 178 -4.59 9.37 22.06
N GLY A 179 -5.06 9.35 20.81
CA GLY A 179 -4.67 10.31 19.76
C GLY A 179 -5.19 11.74 20.01
N SER A 180 -6.25 11.90 20.77
CA SER A 180 -6.79 13.21 21.13
C SER A 180 -7.44 13.19 22.50
N GLY A 181 -7.46 14.35 23.18
CA GLY A 181 -8.13 14.49 24.49
C GLY A 181 -7.53 13.59 25.59
N THR A 182 -8.33 13.22 26.58
CA THR A 182 -7.99 12.25 27.62
C THR A 182 -8.13 10.83 27.06
N PRO A 183 -7.22 9.88 27.38
CA PRO A 183 -7.36 8.50 26.93
C PRO A 183 -8.67 7.87 27.38
N VAL A 184 -9.40 7.27 26.46
CA VAL A 184 -10.71 6.65 26.70
C VAL A 184 -10.78 5.23 26.11
N LEU A 185 -11.68 4.41 26.64
CA LEU A 185 -12.05 3.16 26.00
C LEU A 185 -12.83 3.48 24.72
N ALA A 186 -12.44 2.84 23.63
CA ALA A 186 -13.09 2.99 22.32
C ALA A 186 -13.27 1.63 21.64
N TYR A 187 -14.06 1.62 20.59
CA TYR A 187 -14.08 0.57 19.60
C TYR A 187 -13.39 1.05 18.33
N GLU A 188 -12.55 0.22 17.77
CA GLU A 188 -12.06 0.36 16.39
C GLU A 188 -12.86 -0.61 15.52
N THR A 189 -13.49 -0.07 14.48
CA THR A 189 -14.20 -0.85 13.46
C THR A 189 -13.56 -0.58 12.12
N ILE A 190 -13.22 -1.63 11.38
CA ILE A 190 -12.73 -1.52 10.01
C ILE A 190 -13.93 -1.70 9.06
N VAL A 191 -14.11 -0.76 8.15
CA VAL A 191 -15.17 -0.80 7.14
C VAL A 191 -14.56 -1.00 5.78
N GLY A 192 -14.85 -2.17 5.17
CA GLY A 192 -14.52 -2.48 3.78
C GLY A 192 -15.49 -1.85 2.79
N GLY A 193 -15.31 -2.16 1.50
CA GLY A 193 -16.10 -1.64 0.38
C GLY A 193 -15.22 -0.86 -0.60
N PHE A 194 -15.74 0.21 -1.18
CA PHE A 194 -15.02 1.07 -2.12
C PHE A 194 -15.18 2.54 -1.74
N GLN A 195 -14.15 3.33 -1.99
CA GLN A 195 -14.20 4.79 -1.95
C GLN A 195 -14.92 5.34 -3.19
N ASP A 196 -15.25 6.63 -3.22
CA ASP A 196 -15.98 7.28 -4.31
C ASP A 196 -15.24 7.26 -5.67
N ASP A 197 -13.92 7.10 -5.66
CA ASP A 197 -13.09 6.97 -6.85
C ASP A 197 -12.87 5.52 -7.32
N GLY A 198 -13.45 4.54 -6.60
CA GLY A 198 -13.31 3.11 -6.87
C GLY A 198 -12.15 2.44 -6.15
N THR A 199 -11.37 3.18 -5.36
CA THR A 199 -10.33 2.61 -4.49
C THR A 199 -10.97 1.69 -3.45
N PRO A 200 -10.40 0.50 -3.16
CA PRO A 200 -10.86 -0.31 -2.03
C PRO A 200 -10.88 0.49 -0.73
N ASN A 201 -11.92 0.29 0.07
CA ASN A 201 -12.09 0.98 1.33
C ASN A 201 -11.56 0.11 2.48
N GLN A 202 -10.71 0.66 3.33
CA GLN A 202 -10.31 0.10 4.62
C GLN A 202 -10.38 1.22 5.65
N LEU A 203 -11.60 1.75 5.84
CA LEU A 203 -11.81 2.87 6.75
C LEU A 203 -11.81 2.38 8.19
N HIS A 204 -10.82 2.80 8.96
CA HIS A 204 -10.76 2.60 10.40
C HIS A 204 -11.58 3.70 11.08
N VAL A 205 -12.59 3.33 11.83
CA VAL A 205 -13.44 4.26 12.58
C VAL A 205 -13.29 3.98 14.06
N ILE A 206 -12.87 5.00 14.80
CA ILE A 206 -12.71 4.95 16.25
C ILE A 206 -13.93 5.55 16.91
N THR A 207 -14.69 4.74 17.65
CA THR A 207 -15.94 5.13 18.30
C THR A 207 -15.78 5.07 19.82
N ASP A 208 -16.13 6.13 20.54
CA ASP A 208 -16.13 6.18 22.00
C ASP A 208 -17.06 5.09 22.57
N ALA A 209 -16.51 4.20 23.40
CA ALA A 209 -17.25 3.06 23.95
C ALA A 209 -18.26 3.45 25.05
N ALA A 210 -18.24 4.67 25.53
CA ALA A 210 -19.21 5.19 26.50
C ALA A 210 -20.37 5.95 25.85
N THR A 211 -20.08 6.76 24.81
CA THR A 211 -21.06 7.67 24.21
C THR A 211 -21.58 7.20 22.83
N GLY A 212 -20.77 6.44 22.09
CA GLY A 212 -21.05 6.06 20.70
C GLY A 212 -20.66 7.12 19.68
N ASN A 213 -20.02 8.21 20.10
CA ASN A 213 -19.58 9.24 19.18
C ASN A 213 -18.30 8.81 18.44
N LYS A 214 -18.19 9.18 17.16
CA LYS A 214 -16.95 9.03 16.41
C LYS A 214 -15.88 9.95 17.00
N LEU A 215 -14.73 9.36 17.36
CA LEU A 215 -13.57 10.09 17.87
C LEU A 215 -12.59 10.41 16.75
N PHE A 216 -12.38 9.46 15.82
CA PHE A 216 -11.43 9.59 14.74
C PHE A 216 -11.77 8.63 13.61
N GLU A 217 -11.25 8.89 12.42
CA GLU A 217 -11.24 7.96 11.29
C GLU A 217 -10.04 8.16 10.40
N TYR A 218 -9.55 7.10 9.78
CA TYR A 218 -8.47 7.16 8.80
C TYR A 218 -8.58 6.01 7.82
N GLN A 219 -8.06 6.20 6.61
CA GLN A 219 -7.93 5.13 5.63
C GLN A 219 -6.70 4.29 5.95
N GLY A 220 -6.88 2.96 5.97
CA GLY A 220 -5.79 1.99 6.10
C GLY A 220 -5.18 1.59 4.77
N ILE A 221 -5.84 1.92 3.64
CA ILE A 221 -5.28 1.76 2.31
C ILE A 221 -4.62 3.07 1.92
N GLU A 222 -3.30 3.02 1.80
CA GLU A 222 -2.48 4.12 1.29
C GLU A 222 -1.97 3.70 -0.09
N ASN A 223 -2.46 4.38 -1.13
CA ASN A 223 -1.90 4.21 -2.47
C ASN A 223 -0.50 4.81 -2.47
N ALA A 224 0.45 4.06 -2.99
CA ALA A 224 1.83 4.48 -3.15
C ALA A 224 2.26 4.25 -4.58
N THR A 225 3.03 5.18 -5.12
CA THR A 225 3.62 5.02 -6.45
C THR A 225 4.98 4.34 -6.29
N GLY A 226 5.10 3.13 -6.84
CA GLY A 226 6.33 2.35 -6.89
C GLY A 226 7.03 2.46 -8.24
N THR A 227 8.25 1.94 -8.30
CA THR A 227 9.04 1.81 -9.53
C THR A 227 9.08 0.36 -9.98
N GLY A 228 8.55 0.06 -11.16
CA GLY A 228 8.63 -1.26 -11.79
C GLY A 228 9.73 -1.32 -12.84
N LYS A 229 10.58 -2.34 -12.79
CA LYS A 229 11.54 -2.67 -13.84
C LYS A 229 10.93 -3.78 -14.70
N SER A 230 10.28 -3.38 -15.78
CA SER A 230 9.59 -4.23 -16.73
C SER A 230 10.57 -4.88 -17.69
N LEU A 231 10.28 -6.10 -18.15
CA LEU A 231 11.06 -6.76 -19.22
C LEU A 231 10.81 -6.11 -20.58
N TYR A 232 9.57 -5.71 -20.86
CA TYR A 232 9.15 -5.26 -22.19
C TYR A 232 8.95 -3.74 -22.29
N SER A 233 8.69 -3.04 -21.18
CA SER A 233 8.31 -1.61 -21.18
C SER A 233 9.36 -0.71 -20.53
N GLY A 234 10.51 -1.27 -20.10
CA GLY A 234 11.55 -0.52 -19.40
C GLY A 234 11.16 -0.17 -17.97
N THR A 235 11.59 0.98 -17.46
CA THR A 235 11.20 1.43 -16.13
C THR A 235 9.84 2.12 -16.19
N VAL A 236 8.89 1.62 -15.41
CA VAL A 236 7.49 2.09 -15.37
C VAL A 236 7.11 2.50 -13.96
N SER A 237 6.08 3.34 -13.86
CA SER A 237 5.43 3.68 -12.60
C SER A 237 4.32 2.66 -12.33
N LEU A 238 4.23 2.19 -11.08
CA LEU A 238 3.19 1.27 -10.64
C LEU A 238 2.46 1.88 -9.45
N GLU A 239 1.14 1.81 -9.45
CA GLU A 239 0.39 2.08 -8.23
C GLU A 239 0.38 0.81 -7.36
N THR A 240 0.70 0.98 -6.10
CA THR A 240 0.86 -0.10 -5.12
C THR A 240 0.15 0.28 -3.82
N THR A 241 -0.05 -0.68 -2.94
CA THR A 241 -0.69 -0.43 -1.65
C THR A 241 0.29 -0.72 -0.53
N LEU A 242 0.54 0.25 0.34
CA LEU A 242 1.30 0.04 1.57
C LEU A 242 0.41 -0.63 2.62
N SER A 243 0.86 -1.77 3.14
CA SER A 243 0.19 -2.53 4.20
C SER A 243 1.17 -2.78 5.34
N GLY A 244 1.04 -2.02 6.41
CA GLY A 244 2.02 -2.01 7.49
C GLY A 244 3.37 -1.47 7.02
N SER A 245 4.40 -2.32 6.94
CA SER A 245 5.75 -1.97 6.47
C SER A 245 6.09 -2.61 5.12
N THR A 246 5.11 -3.13 4.40
CA THR A 246 5.32 -3.90 3.17
C THR A 246 4.39 -3.38 2.09
N TYR A 247 4.92 -3.16 0.90
CA TYR A 247 4.14 -2.82 -0.28
C TYR A 247 3.55 -4.09 -0.90
N GLN A 248 2.30 -4.01 -1.33
CA GLN A 248 1.59 -5.03 -2.08
C GLN A 248 1.44 -4.58 -3.53
N LEU A 249 1.61 -5.50 -4.48
CA LEU A 249 1.34 -5.21 -5.89
C LEU A 249 -0.18 -5.22 -6.11
N THR A 250 -0.80 -4.17 -5.58
CA THR A 250 -2.25 -3.91 -5.60
C THR A 250 -2.46 -2.47 -6.03
N ASP A 251 -3.08 -2.27 -7.18
CA ASP A 251 -3.43 -0.94 -7.69
C ASP A 251 -4.79 -0.50 -7.14
N GLY A 252 -4.79 0.28 -6.08
CA GLY A 252 -6.00 0.83 -5.47
C GLY A 252 -6.69 1.88 -6.34
N THR A 253 -5.97 2.52 -7.27
CA THR A 253 -6.53 3.58 -8.11
C THR A 253 -7.34 3.04 -9.29
N ARG A 254 -7.18 1.75 -9.61
CA ARG A 254 -7.88 1.08 -10.71
C ARG A 254 -8.65 -0.15 -10.23
N GLY A 255 -9.55 0.10 -9.27
CA GLY A 255 -10.50 -0.91 -8.79
C GLY A 255 -9.88 -2.05 -7.98
N GLY A 256 -8.66 -1.88 -7.46
CA GLY A 256 -7.98 -2.85 -6.61
C GLY A 256 -7.40 -4.04 -7.38
N HIS A 257 -6.89 -3.83 -8.60
CA HIS A 257 -6.17 -4.85 -9.36
C HIS A 257 -5.02 -5.43 -8.54
N LYS A 258 -4.90 -6.76 -8.52
CA LYS A 258 -3.86 -7.48 -7.79
C LYS A 258 -3.09 -8.39 -8.70
N THR A 259 -1.80 -8.56 -8.45
CA THR A 259 -0.96 -9.49 -9.21
C THR A 259 -0.42 -10.59 -8.29
N TYR A 260 -0.64 -11.84 -8.70
CA TYR A 260 -0.34 -13.02 -7.92
C TYR A 260 0.69 -13.92 -8.59
N ASN A 261 1.49 -14.57 -7.77
CA ASN A 261 2.48 -15.57 -8.15
C ASN A 261 1.89 -16.98 -8.13
N LYS A 262 1.94 -17.70 -9.24
CA LYS A 262 1.55 -19.10 -9.33
C LYS A 262 2.68 -20.08 -9.04
N ALA A 263 3.93 -19.61 -8.96
CA ALA A 263 5.12 -20.42 -8.72
C ALA A 263 5.18 -21.71 -9.58
N HIS A 264 4.85 -21.57 -10.86
CA HIS A 264 4.70 -22.65 -11.86
C HIS A 264 3.60 -23.68 -11.56
N GLY A 265 2.73 -23.38 -10.57
CA GLY A 265 1.53 -24.19 -10.32
C GLY A 265 0.40 -23.90 -11.31
N THR A 266 -0.50 -24.89 -11.47
CA THR A 266 -1.67 -24.83 -12.37
C THR A 266 -3.01 -24.91 -11.64
N SER A 267 -3.00 -24.85 -10.29
CA SER A 267 -4.23 -24.90 -9.49
C SER A 267 -5.18 -23.73 -9.79
N SER A 268 -6.45 -23.86 -9.44
CA SER A 268 -7.46 -22.81 -9.62
C SER A 268 -7.30 -21.62 -8.66
N SER A 269 -6.50 -21.76 -7.60
CA SER A 269 -6.24 -20.66 -6.65
C SER A 269 -5.61 -19.44 -7.31
N ALA A 270 -5.79 -18.25 -6.76
CA ALA A 270 -5.14 -17.04 -7.25
C ALA A 270 -3.61 -17.11 -7.17
N GLY A 271 -3.07 -17.78 -6.16
CA GLY A 271 -1.64 -17.83 -5.85
C GLY A 271 -1.28 -16.91 -4.68
N THR A 272 0.00 -16.55 -4.57
CA THR A 272 0.52 -15.66 -3.53
C THR A 272 0.59 -14.23 -4.06
N LEU A 273 0.00 -13.27 -3.34
CA LEU A 273 0.09 -11.85 -3.72
C LEU A 273 1.56 -11.40 -3.67
N PHE A 274 2.03 -10.73 -4.71
CA PHE A 274 3.37 -10.14 -4.69
C PHE A 274 3.46 -9.01 -3.66
N THR A 275 4.55 -9.05 -2.89
CA THR A 275 4.86 -8.04 -1.89
C THR A 275 6.32 -7.62 -2.00
N ASP A 276 6.62 -6.39 -1.60
CA ASP A 276 7.95 -5.81 -1.65
C ASP A 276 8.22 -4.90 -0.44
N ALA A 277 9.47 -4.73 -0.06
CA ALA A 277 9.85 -3.95 1.12
C ALA A 277 10.18 -2.48 0.82
N ASP A 278 10.68 -2.19 -0.39
CA ASP A 278 11.19 -0.86 -0.78
C ASP A 278 10.41 -0.20 -1.93
N ASN A 279 9.35 -0.89 -2.43
CA ASN A 279 8.52 -0.44 -3.54
C ASN A 279 9.28 -0.30 -4.88
N VAL A 280 10.36 -1.09 -5.05
CA VAL A 280 11.12 -1.18 -6.31
C VAL A 280 11.03 -2.61 -6.84
N TRP A 281 10.18 -2.82 -7.80
CA TRP A 281 9.71 -4.12 -8.27
C TRP A 281 10.47 -4.63 -9.49
N GLY A 282 10.88 -5.89 -9.43
CA GLY A 282 11.53 -6.59 -10.55
C GLY A 282 12.96 -6.14 -10.83
N THR A 283 13.57 -6.79 -11.80
CA THR A 283 14.95 -6.53 -12.24
C THR A 283 15.01 -5.91 -13.64
N GLY A 284 13.97 -6.08 -14.44
CA GLY A 284 13.92 -5.72 -15.86
C GLY A 284 14.68 -6.71 -16.76
N ALA A 285 15.06 -7.86 -16.22
CA ALA A 285 15.78 -8.90 -16.95
C ALA A 285 14.99 -10.23 -16.98
N ALA A 286 15.20 -11.03 -18.00
CA ALA A 286 14.64 -12.37 -18.10
C ALA A 286 15.13 -13.24 -16.93
N SER A 287 14.21 -14.01 -16.33
CA SER A 287 14.51 -14.86 -15.18
C SER A 287 13.60 -16.09 -15.19
N SER A 288 14.16 -17.26 -14.89
CA SER A 288 13.38 -18.49 -14.66
C SER A 288 12.97 -18.70 -13.21
N SER A 289 13.30 -17.74 -12.34
CA SER A 289 12.93 -17.81 -10.91
C SER A 289 11.46 -17.52 -10.71
N THR A 290 10.75 -18.42 -10.03
CA THR A 290 9.35 -18.23 -9.65
C THR A 290 9.13 -17.11 -8.62
N THR A 291 10.19 -16.53 -8.06
CA THR A 291 10.11 -15.41 -7.11
C THR A 291 10.51 -14.08 -7.74
N ASP A 292 10.88 -14.07 -9.02
CA ASP A 292 11.18 -12.84 -9.76
C ASP A 292 9.90 -12.01 -9.95
N GLN A 293 10.01 -10.71 -9.74
CA GLN A 293 8.88 -9.80 -9.82
C GLN A 293 8.70 -9.18 -11.22
N THR A 294 9.64 -9.41 -12.15
CA THR A 294 9.65 -8.72 -13.45
C THR A 294 8.41 -9.03 -14.29
N ALA A 295 7.98 -10.30 -14.36
CA ALA A 295 6.74 -10.68 -15.03
C ALA A 295 5.50 -10.06 -14.34
N ALA A 296 5.53 -9.92 -13.02
CA ALA A 296 4.46 -9.30 -12.27
C ALA A 296 4.37 -7.79 -12.54
N VAL A 297 5.51 -7.11 -12.72
CA VAL A 297 5.58 -5.70 -13.15
C VAL A 297 4.90 -5.52 -14.50
N ASP A 298 5.24 -6.37 -15.49
CA ASP A 298 4.66 -6.29 -16.83
C ASP A 298 3.14 -6.50 -16.79
N ALA A 299 2.68 -7.52 -16.08
CA ALA A 299 1.24 -7.83 -15.96
C ALA A 299 0.46 -6.71 -15.24
N ALA A 300 1.02 -6.15 -14.16
CA ALA A 300 0.39 -5.04 -13.43
C ALA A 300 0.35 -3.76 -14.28
N TYR A 301 1.44 -3.42 -14.95
CA TYR A 301 1.52 -2.28 -15.85
C TYR A 301 0.56 -2.44 -17.03
N GLY A 302 0.53 -3.60 -17.68
CA GLY A 302 -0.37 -3.88 -18.79
C GLY A 302 -1.85 -3.77 -18.39
N ALA A 303 -2.21 -4.26 -17.19
CA ALA A 303 -3.57 -4.13 -16.67
C ALA A 303 -3.94 -2.67 -16.37
N ALA A 304 -3.02 -1.89 -15.80
CA ALA A 304 -3.24 -0.47 -15.50
C ALA A 304 -3.46 0.34 -16.78
N GLU A 305 -2.60 0.16 -17.77
CA GLU A 305 -2.68 0.86 -19.05
C GLU A 305 -3.95 0.48 -19.82
N THR A 306 -4.37 -0.80 -19.78
CA THR A 306 -5.60 -1.26 -20.43
C THR A 306 -6.84 -0.69 -19.75
N TRP A 307 -6.86 -0.63 -18.41
CA TRP A 307 -7.91 0.04 -17.66
C TRP A 307 -8.06 1.50 -18.09
N ASP A 308 -6.95 2.24 -18.13
CA ASP A 308 -6.92 3.66 -18.49
C ASP A 308 -7.35 3.89 -19.95
N PHE A 309 -6.99 2.98 -20.85
CA PHE A 309 -7.48 3.01 -22.24
C PHE A 309 -9.01 2.89 -22.29
N TYR A 310 -9.60 1.88 -21.67
CA TYR A 310 -11.05 1.70 -21.67
C TYR A 310 -11.76 2.84 -20.94
N LYS A 311 -11.21 3.34 -19.87
CA LYS A 311 -11.76 4.47 -19.11
C LYS A 311 -11.75 5.75 -19.92
N SER A 312 -10.61 6.09 -20.52
CA SER A 312 -10.45 7.38 -21.25
C SER A 312 -11.10 7.37 -22.62
N THR A 313 -11.23 6.20 -23.28
CA THR A 313 -11.77 6.10 -24.62
C THR A 313 -13.27 5.87 -24.63
N PHE A 314 -13.77 5.05 -23.70
CA PHE A 314 -15.16 4.59 -23.67
C PHE A 314 -15.90 4.95 -22.37
N GLY A 315 -15.24 5.64 -21.42
CA GLY A 315 -15.81 5.94 -20.11
C GLY A 315 -15.99 4.72 -19.21
N ARG A 316 -15.40 3.57 -19.59
CA ARG A 316 -15.61 2.29 -18.94
C ARG A 316 -14.70 2.13 -17.72
N SER A 317 -15.26 1.86 -16.55
CA SER A 317 -14.54 1.64 -15.29
C SER A 317 -14.41 0.14 -15.03
N GLY A 318 -13.31 -0.45 -15.54
CA GLY A 318 -13.03 -1.89 -15.43
C GLY A 318 -13.85 -2.78 -16.37
N ILE A 319 -13.56 -4.08 -16.36
CA ILE A 319 -14.13 -5.08 -17.28
C ILE A 319 -15.66 -5.13 -17.20
N LYS A 320 -16.24 -5.11 -16.00
CA LYS A 320 -17.71 -5.08 -15.77
C LYS A 320 -18.31 -3.68 -15.74
N ASN A 321 -17.51 -2.64 -15.98
CA ASN A 321 -17.94 -1.25 -15.87
C ASN A 321 -18.59 -0.91 -14.51
N ASN A 322 -18.07 -1.50 -13.44
CA ASN A 322 -18.59 -1.36 -12.07
C ASN A 322 -17.56 -0.86 -11.06
N GLY A 323 -16.39 -0.41 -11.55
CA GLY A 323 -15.30 0.08 -10.71
C GLY A 323 -14.44 -1.03 -10.07
N VAL A 324 -14.73 -2.31 -10.29
CA VAL A 324 -13.98 -3.44 -9.72
C VAL A 324 -13.03 -4.00 -10.77
N ALA A 325 -11.75 -4.17 -10.40
CA ALA A 325 -10.75 -4.78 -11.27
C ALA A 325 -10.85 -6.31 -11.27
N ALA A 326 -10.38 -6.91 -12.35
CA ALA A 326 -9.91 -8.29 -12.36
C ALA A 326 -8.53 -8.38 -11.67
N TYR A 327 -7.97 -9.59 -11.56
CA TYR A 327 -6.61 -9.78 -11.09
C TYR A 327 -5.76 -10.54 -12.11
N SER A 328 -4.44 -10.44 -11.99
CA SER A 328 -3.47 -11.14 -12.83
C SER A 328 -2.76 -12.24 -12.05
N ARG A 329 -2.45 -13.35 -12.73
CA ARG A 329 -1.61 -14.44 -12.23
C ARG A 329 -0.43 -14.63 -13.19
N VAL A 330 0.79 -14.53 -12.69
CA VAL A 330 2.01 -14.80 -13.46
C VAL A 330 2.72 -16.07 -12.97
N HIS A 331 3.73 -16.52 -13.68
CA HIS A 331 4.43 -17.78 -13.41
C HIS A 331 3.48 -18.99 -13.39
N TYR A 332 2.57 -19.05 -14.35
CA TYR A 332 1.61 -20.16 -14.47
C TYR A 332 2.20 -21.30 -15.30
N GLY A 333 2.18 -22.51 -14.72
CA GLY A 333 2.68 -23.71 -15.36
C GLY A 333 4.21 -23.71 -15.57
N ASN A 334 4.75 -24.85 -15.96
CA ASN A 334 6.17 -24.99 -16.26
C ASN A 334 6.37 -24.93 -17.77
N ALA A 335 7.23 -24.03 -18.26
CA ALA A 335 7.47 -23.75 -19.67
C ALA A 335 6.16 -23.57 -20.47
N TYR A 336 5.19 -22.90 -19.87
CA TYR A 336 3.87 -22.71 -20.46
C TYR A 336 3.88 -21.51 -21.42
N VAL A 337 3.68 -21.83 -22.72
CA VAL A 337 3.74 -20.84 -23.81
C VAL A 337 2.33 -20.40 -24.17
N ASN A 338 1.61 -19.77 -23.24
CA ASN A 338 0.32 -19.14 -23.51
C ASN A 338 -0.03 -18.14 -22.40
N ALA A 339 -0.99 -17.26 -22.68
CA ALA A 339 -1.74 -16.47 -21.73
C ALA A 339 -3.23 -16.69 -21.97
N PHE A 340 -4.09 -16.41 -21.00
CA PHE A 340 -5.54 -16.52 -21.18
C PHE A 340 -6.33 -15.73 -20.15
N TRP A 341 -7.49 -15.25 -20.57
CA TRP A 341 -8.57 -14.78 -19.72
C TRP A 341 -9.41 -15.98 -19.24
N ASP A 342 -9.87 -15.91 -17.99
CA ASP A 342 -10.74 -16.94 -17.41
C ASP A 342 -11.91 -16.28 -16.67
N ASP A 343 -13.10 -16.38 -17.24
CA ASP A 343 -14.34 -15.83 -16.67
C ASP A 343 -14.68 -16.45 -15.31
N SER A 344 -14.26 -17.68 -15.03
CA SER A 344 -14.61 -18.38 -13.79
C SER A 344 -13.89 -17.79 -12.58
N CYS A 345 -12.66 -17.32 -12.74
CA CYS A 345 -11.93 -16.61 -11.71
C CYS A 345 -12.00 -15.09 -11.88
N PHE A 346 -12.52 -14.61 -12.99
CA PHE A 346 -12.47 -13.21 -13.37
C PHE A 346 -11.04 -12.66 -13.37
N CYS A 347 -10.15 -13.34 -14.08
CA CYS A 347 -8.71 -13.09 -14.01
C CYS A 347 -7.98 -13.36 -15.33
N MET A 348 -6.82 -12.70 -15.47
CA MET A 348 -5.83 -12.95 -16.50
C MET A 348 -4.75 -13.88 -15.96
N THR A 349 -4.24 -14.79 -16.81
CA THR A 349 -3.23 -15.77 -16.44
C THR A 349 -2.15 -15.83 -17.51
N TYR A 350 -0.87 -15.78 -17.09
CA TYR A 350 0.28 -15.70 -17.97
C TYR A 350 1.31 -16.77 -17.63
N GLY A 351 1.74 -17.53 -18.64
CA GLY A 351 2.88 -18.43 -18.56
C GLY A 351 4.20 -17.69 -18.79
N ASP A 352 5.31 -18.35 -18.43
CA ASP A 352 6.66 -17.79 -18.57
C ASP A 352 7.34 -18.15 -19.88
N GLY A 353 6.60 -18.71 -20.82
CA GLY A 353 7.12 -19.08 -22.12
C GLY A 353 8.05 -20.29 -22.08
N GLU A 354 8.63 -20.59 -23.23
CA GLU A 354 9.64 -21.64 -23.34
C GLU A 354 10.83 -21.34 -22.43
N SER A 355 11.31 -22.33 -21.70
CA SER A 355 12.40 -22.19 -20.70
C SER A 355 12.09 -21.32 -19.49
N ASN A 356 10.84 -20.92 -19.27
CA ASN A 356 10.40 -20.04 -18.17
C ASN A 356 11.14 -18.67 -18.11
N THR A 357 11.62 -18.15 -19.23
CA THR A 357 12.41 -16.90 -19.26
C THR A 357 11.79 -15.81 -20.13
N HIS A 358 10.68 -16.10 -20.77
CA HIS A 358 10.00 -15.19 -21.69
C HIS A 358 8.51 -15.11 -21.31
N PRO A 359 8.16 -14.48 -20.19
CA PRO A 359 6.78 -14.38 -19.73
C PRO A 359 5.90 -13.70 -20.77
N LEU A 360 4.71 -14.25 -20.99
CA LEU A 360 3.75 -13.72 -21.97
C LEU A 360 2.94 -12.56 -21.37
N THR A 361 3.65 -11.56 -20.83
CA THR A 361 3.11 -10.43 -20.09
C THR A 361 3.35 -9.09 -20.78
N SER A 362 3.76 -9.11 -22.05
CA SER A 362 3.91 -7.86 -22.80
C SER A 362 2.61 -7.09 -22.88
N LEU A 363 2.71 -5.78 -23.08
CA LEU A 363 1.55 -4.86 -23.02
C LEU A 363 0.41 -5.25 -23.96
N ASP A 364 0.76 -5.73 -25.16
CA ASP A 364 -0.18 -6.22 -26.16
C ASP A 364 -0.91 -7.48 -25.68
N VAL A 365 -0.20 -8.45 -25.13
CA VAL A 365 -0.80 -9.67 -24.57
C VAL A 365 -1.70 -9.34 -23.39
N ALA A 366 -1.24 -8.49 -22.46
CA ALA A 366 -2.04 -8.11 -21.31
C ALA A 366 -3.33 -7.36 -21.73
N GLY A 367 -3.24 -6.48 -22.72
CA GLY A 367 -4.39 -5.78 -23.29
C GLY A 367 -5.36 -6.72 -24.02
N HIS A 368 -4.84 -7.69 -24.74
CA HIS A 368 -5.62 -8.72 -25.43
C HIS A 368 -6.44 -9.55 -24.43
N GLU A 369 -5.80 -10.11 -23.43
CA GLU A 369 -6.47 -10.96 -22.44
C GLU A 369 -7.53 -10.20 -21.63
N MET A 370 -7.24 -8.97 -21.22
CA MET A 370 -8.21 -8.15 -20.53
C MET A 370 -9.41 -7.77 -21.41
N SER A 371 -9.19 -7.64 -22.73
CA SER A 371 -10.25 -7.36 -23.70
C SER A 371 -11.18 -8.54 -23.92
N HIS A 372 -10.72 -9.79 -23.79
CA HIS A 372 -11.61 -10.96 -23.73
C HIS A 372 -12.60 -10.82 -22.57
N GLY A 373 -12.13 -10.39 -21.39
CA GLY A 373 -13.02 -10.11 -20.25
C GLY A 373 -14.06 -9.02 -20.56
N VAL A 374 -13.68 -7.97 -21.29
CA VAL A 374 -14.62 -6.93 -21.72
C VAL A 374 -15.64 -7.51 -22.71
N THR A 375 -15.22 -8.32 -23.68
CA THR A 375 -16.09 -8.99 -24.66
C THR A 375 -17.09 -9.92 -23.97
N SER A 376 -16.65 -10.73 -23.01
CA SER A 376 -17.51 -11.62 -22.21
C SER A 376 -18.59 -10.87 -21.43
N ASN A 377 -18.26 -9.67 -20.94
CA ASN A 377 -19.17 -8.84 -20.13
C ASN A 377 -19.90 -7.75 -20.94
N THR A 378 -19.85 -7.83 -22.27
CA THR A 378 -20.58 -6.92 -23.18
C THR A 378 -21.27 -7.68 -24.30
N ALA A 379 -20.56 -7.99 -25.40
CA ALA A 379 -21.12 -8.67 -26.56
C ALA A 379 -21.41 -10.16 -26.31
N GLY A 380 -20.70 -10.80 -25.36
CA GLY A 380 -20.87 -12.21 -25.02
C GLY A 380 -20.64 -13.14 -26.20
N LEU A 381 -19.66 -12.83 -27.06
CA LEU A 381 -19.38 -13.61 -28.27
C LEU A 381 -18.95 -15.04 -27.92
N ASN A 382 -19.65 -16.03 -28.43
CA ASN A 382 -19.28 -17.43 -28.27
C ASN A 382 -17.91 -17.69 -28.92
N TYR A 383 -17.04 -18.42 -28.22
CA TYR A 383 -15.69 -18.70 -28.68
C TYR A 383 -15.64 -19.90 -29.65
N SER A 384 -16.37 -19.78 -30.76
CA SER A 384 -16.42 -20.80 -31.82
C SER A 384 -16.81 -20.19 -33.16
N GLY A 385 -16.27 -20.74 -34.26
CA GLY A 385 -16.57 -20.29 -35.60
C GLY A 385 -16.29 -18.83 -35.85
N GLU A 386 -17.13 -18.15 -36.61
CA GLU A 386 -17.01 -16.72 -36.92
C GLU A 386 -17.05 -15.80 -35.70
N SER A 387 -17.92 -16.11 -34.72
CA SER A 387 -18.00 -15.34 -33.49
C SER A 387 -16.73 -15.47 -32.63
N GLY A 388 -16.06 -16.61 -32.66
CA GLY A 388 -14.74 -16.79 -32.04
C GLY A 388 -13.67 -15.95 -32.71
N GLY A 389 -13.64 -15.93 -34.04
CA GLY A 389 -12.73 -15.04 -34.79
C GLY A 389 -12.99 -13.56 -34.52
N LEU A 390 -14.25 -13.16 -34.35
CA LEU A 390 -14.61 -11.78 -33.99
C LEU A 390 -14.21 -11.44 -32.55
N ASN A 391 -14.29 -12.41 -31.62
CA ASN A 391 -13.82 -12.26 -30.24
C ASN A 391 -12.31 -11.96 -30.21
N GLU A 392 -11.50 -12.76 -30.91
CA GLU A 392 -10.06 -12.53 -31.07
C GLU A 392 -9.74 -11.18 -31.71
N ALA A 393 -10.36 -10.87 -32.85
CA ALA A 393 -10.14 -9.63 -33.56
C ALA A 393 -10.51 -8.39 -32.72
N THR A 394 -11.53 -8.49 -31.87
CA THR A 394 -11.93 -7.41 -30.97
C THR A 394 -10.87 -7.18 -29.89
N SER A 395 -10.29 -8.26 -29.35
CA SER A 395 -9.18 -8.19 -28.39
C SER A 395 -7.94 -7.57 -29.03
N ASP A 396 -7.60 -7.95 -30.26
CA ASP A 396 -6.48 -7.40 -31.03
C ASP A 396 -6.66 -5.90 -31.35
N LEU A 397 -7.84 -5.48 -31.76
CA LEU A 397 -8.14 -4.05 -32.01
C LEU A 397 -8.06 -3.21 -30.75
N GLY A 398 -8.46 -3.77 -29.61
CA GLY A 398 -8.34 -3.14 -28.30
C GLY A 398 -6.89 -2.81 -27.99
N HIS A 399 -5.99 -3.79 -28.11
CA HIS A 399 -4.57 -3.61 -27.77
C HIS A 399 -3.81 -2.76 -28.79
N LEU A 400 -4.06 -2.87 -30.10
CA LEU A 400 -3.37 -2.08 -31.14
C LEU A 400 -3.59 -0.58 -30.97
N ARG A 401 -4.83 -0.14 -30.68
CA ARG A 401 -5.13 1.25 -30.40
C ARG A 401 -4.47 1.73 -29.09
N HIS A 402 -4.38 0.85 -28.11
CA HIS A 402 -3.75 1.11 -26.83
C HIS A 402 -2.23 1.25 -26.97
N GLY A 403 -1.54 0.29 -27.58
CA GLY A 403 -0.09 0.31 -27.81
C GLY A 403 0.37 1.56 -28.57
N CYS A 404 -0.35 1.98 -29.60
CA CYS A 404 -0.08 3.23 -30.34
C CYS A 404 -0.20 4.47 -29.45
N ARG A 405 -1.10 4.49 -28.45
CA ARG A 405 -1.28 5.63 -27.54
C ARG A 405 -0.16 5.70 -26.50
N VAL A 406 0.24 4.57 -25.92
CA VAL A 406 1.35 4.47 -24.95
C VAL A 406 2.66 4.88 -25.61
N LEU A 407 2.96 4.37 -26.79
CA LEU A 407 4.15 4.76 -27.56
C LEU A 407 4.19 6.27 -27.89
N ARG A 408 3.07 6.88 -28.25
CA ARG A 408 2.99 8.34 -28.44
C ARG A 408 3.25 9.10 -27.14
N GLY A 409 2.72 8.67 -26.01
CA GLY A 409 2.93 9.28 -24.69
C GLY A 409 4.38 9.18 -24.24
N GLN A 410 5.05 8.06 -24.49
CA GLN A 410 6.48 7.88 -24.17
C GLN A 410 7.39 8.73 -25.05
N LEU A 411 7.06 8.90 -26.34
CA LEU A 411 7.79 9.79 -27.25
C LEU A 411 7.65 11.27 -26.88
N GLN A 412 6.50 11.69 -26.35
CA GLN A 412 6.29 13.07 -25.88
C GLN A 412 7.03 13.39 -24.58
N ARG A 413 7.26 12.40 -23.71
CA ARG A 413 8.03 12.57 -22.45
C ARG A 413 9.56 12.58 -22.65
N ARG A 414 10.05 12.21 -23.83
CA ARG A 414 11.48 12.22 -24.18
C ARG A 414 11.90 13.46 -24.99
N ARG A 415 10.99 14.38 -25.27
CA ARG A 415 11.21 15.71 -25.84
C ARG A 415 11.06 16.77 -24.76
#